data_0c4d8e353c89315e96134dfd1f02b43b
#
_entry.id   0c4d8e353c89315e96134dfd1f02b43b
#
_cell.length_a   1.000
_cell.length_b   1.000
_cell.length_c   1.000
_cell.angle_alpha   90.00
_cell.angle_beta   90.00
_cell.angle_gamma   90.00
#
_symmetry.space_group_name_H-M   'P 1'
#
loop_
_entity.id
_entity.type
_entity.pdbx_description
1 polymer ?
#
loop_
_entity_poly.entity_id
_entity_poly.type
_entity_poly.pdbx_seq_one_letter_code
_entity_poly.pdbx_strand_id
1 'polypeptide(L)'
;MTVIKKEQGKVGIYNNAGFQVEGSFSANLDGLNPKELFEASLGLCITIVLNRMLERDGVEVQDDDISIEVNAIKASDSPSRFEQCNVNISLPQHFSQEYKNKLVVSAERACTIGNTLRRGLQIQTEIVEK
;
A
#
# COMPACT_ATOMS: atom_id res chain seq x y z
N MET A 1 7.31 -10.94 10.23
CA MET A 1 7.98 -9.65 10.33
C MET A 1 8.83 -9.38 9.10
N THR A 2 9.19 -8.14 8.89
CA THR A 2 9.99 -7.72 7.75
C THR A 2 11.32 -7.19 8.25
N VAL A 3 12.41 -7.60 7.60
CA VAL A 3 13.77 -7.22 8.01
C VAL A 3 14.42 -6.43 6.89
N ILE A 4 15.07 -5.33 7.26
CA ILE A 4 15.79 -4.47 6.32
C ILE A 4 17.28 -4.61 6.64
N LYS A 5 18.08 -4.96 5.63
CA LYS A 5 19.53 -5.13 5.78
C LYS A 5 20.27 -4.40 4.69
N LYS A 6 21.37 -3.78 5.04
CA LYS A 6 22.29 -3.19 4.08
C LYS A 6 23.43 -4.18 3.82
N GLU A 7 23.55 -4.61 2.58
CA GLU A 7 24.56 -5.59 2.15
C GLU A 7 25.21 -5.11 0.86
N GLN A 8 26.53 -5.06 0.82
CA GLN A 8 27.29 -4.69 -0.37
C GLN A 8 26.85 -3.36 -1.00
N GLY A 9 26.50 -2.37 -0.15
CA GLY A 9 26.05 -1.07 -0.60
C GLY A 9 24.60 -1.00 -1.05
N LYS A 10 23.88 -2.11 -1.01
CA LYS A 10 22.46 -2.19 -1.37
C LYS A 10 21.60 -2.45 -0.14
N VAL A 11 20.32 -2.08 -0.24
CA VAL A 11 19.36 -2.31 0.83
C VAL A 11 18.38 -3.39 0.38
N GLY A 12 18.35 -4.49 1.12
CA GLY A 12 17.41 -5.58 0.89
C GLY A 12 16.27 -5.56 1.91
N ILE A 13 15.08 -5.84 1.46
CA ILE A 13 13.88 -5.93 2.29
C ILE A 13 13.38 -7.37 2.18
N TYR A 14 13.33 -8.06 3.31
CA TYR A 14 13.04 -9.51 3.36
C TYR A 14 11.80 -9.77 4.19
N ASN A 15 10.95 -10.68 3.74
CA ASN A 15 9.85 -11.19 4.57
C ASN A 15 10.27 -12.52 5.25
N ASN A 16 9.37 -13.08 6.05
CA ASN A 16 9.66 -14.35 6.76
C ASN A 16 9.86 -15.53 5.81
N ALA A 17 9.30 -15.48 4.62
CA ALA A 17 9.46 -16.56 3.63
C ALA A 17 10.78 -16.48 2.87
N GLY A 18 11.54 -15.41 3.08
CA GLY A 18 12.82 -15.21 2.39
C GLY A 18 12.72 -14.46 1.07
N PHE A 19 11.54 -13.98 0.71
CA PHE A 19 11.38 -13.15 -0.49
C PHE A 19 12.04 -11.80 -0.27
N GLN A 20 12.77 -11.33 -1.28
CA GLN A 20 13.52 -10.08 -1.20
C GLN A 20 13.04 -9.05 -2.20
N VAL A 21 12.93 -7.80 -1.74
CA VAL A 21 12.71 -6.63 -2.59
C VAL A 21 13.83 -5.65 -2.32
N GLU A 22 14.30 -4.98 -3.37
CA GLU A 22 15.32 -3.95 -3.22
C GLU A 22 14.70 -2.65 -2.70
N GLY A 23 15.34 -2.05 -1.69
CA GLY A 23 15.01 -0.72 -1.20
C GLY A 23 15.91 0.33 -1.83
N SER A 24 15.44 1.57 -1.83
CA SER A 24 16.22 2.71 -2.34
C SER A 24 16.01 3.92 -1.44
N PHE A 25 16.97 4.84 -1.43
CA PHE A 25 16.88 6.08 -0.64
C PHE A 25 16.14 7.19 -1.40
N SER A 26 15.97 7.04 -2.71
CA SER A 26 15.30 8.00 -3.56
C SER A 26 14.54 7.30 -4.68
N ALA A 27 13.71 8.03 -5.42
CA ALA A 27 12.99 7.47 -6.57
C ALA A 27 13.99 7.21 -7.71
N ASN A 28 14.19 5.94 -8.05
CA ASN A 28 15.10 5.53 -9.12
C ASN A 28 14.74 4.12 -9.60
N LEU A 29 15.62 3.52 -10.40
CA LEU A 29 15.39 2.19 -10.97
C LEU A 29 16.01 1.06 -10.12
N ASP A 30 16.66 1.40 -9.01
CA ASP A 30 17.39 0.42 -8.20
C ASP A 30 16.52 -0.25 -7.14
N GLY A 31 15.38 0.34 -6.83
CA GLY A 31 14.49 -0.21 -5.82
C GLY A 31 13.36 0.76 -5.48
N LEU A 32 12.60 0.42 -4.44
CA LEU A 32 11.49 1.23 -3.94
C LEU A 32 11.94 2.03 -2.72
N ASN A 33 11.61 3.32 -2.70
CA ASN A 33 11.91 4.18 -1.56
C ASN A 33 10.79 4.09 -0.48
N PRO A 34 10.99 4.69 0.70
CA PRO A 34 9.98 4.61 1.77
C PRO A 34 8.60 5.13 1.37
N LYS A 35 8.54 6.22 0.61
CA LYS A 35 7.26 6.76 0.13
C LYS A 35 6.53 5.75 -0.75
N GLU A 36 7.26 5.15 -1.70
CA GLU A 36 6.70 4.16 -2.62
C GLU A 36 6.24 2.90 -1.88
N LEU A 37 7.00 2.42 -0.89
CA LEU A 37 6.62 1.28 -0.07
C LEU A 37 5.38 1.58 0.79
N PHE A 38 5.29 2.79 1.31
CA PHE A 38 4.14 3.25 2.06
C PHE A 38 2.89 3.30 1.16
N GLU A 39 3.01 3.89 -0.02
CA GLU A 39 1.92 3.93 -1.01
C GLU A 39 1.51 2.52 -1.45
N ALA A 40 2.48 1.65 -1.69
CA ALA A 40 2.23 0.28 -2.10
C ALA A 40 1.49 -0.52 -1.04
N SER A 41 1.81 -0.32 0.24
CA SER A 41 1.12 -1.04 1.32
C SER A 41 -0.38 -0.71 1.34
N LEU A 42 -0.73 0.55 1.18
CA LEU A 42 -2.13 0.99 1.13
C LEU A 42 -2.81 0.48 -0.14
N GLY A 43 -2.16 0.65 -1.29
CA GLY A 43 -2.72 0.21 -2.58
C GLY A 43 -2.93 -1.30 -2.65
N LEU A 44 -1.97 -2.08 -2.15
CA LEU A 44 -2.08 -3.54 -2.14
C LEU A 44 -3.21 -3.99 -1.20
N CYS A 45 -3.35 -3.35 -0.04
CA CYS A 45 -4.42 -3.67 0.89
C CYS A 45 -5.81 -3.44 0.27
N ILE A 46 -5.97 -2.31 -0.44
CA ILE A 46 -7.21 -2.01 -1.16
C ILE A 46 -7.46 -3.05 -2.26
N THR A 47 -6.42 -3.41 -3.02
CA THR A 47 -6.51 -4.43 -4.07
C THR A 47 -7.03 -5.76 -3.52
N ILE A 48 -6.52 -6.19 -2.38
CA ILE A 48 -6.94 -7.44 -1.73
C ILE A 48 -8.43 -7.40 -1.39
N VAL A 49 -8.89 -6.30 -0.81
CA VAL A 49 -10.31 -6.15 -0.44
C VAL A 49 -11.20 -6.18 -1.68
N LEU A 50 -10.81 -5.44 -2.73
CA LEU A 50 -11.57 -5.44 -3.99
C LEU A 50 -11.64 -6.85 -4.60
N ASN A 51 -10.53 -7.56 -4.65
CA ASN A 51 -10.51 -8.93 -5.18
C ASN A 51 -11.44 -9.86 -4.39
N ARG A 52 -11.43 -9.78 -3.07
CA ARG A 52 -12.33 -10.59 -2.22
C ARG A 52 -13.79 -10.29 -2.51
N MET A 53 -14.13 -9.02 -2.68
CA MET A 53 -15.51 -8.63 -2.98
C MET A 53 -15.95 -9.12 -4.35
N LEU A 54 -15.10 -8.98 -5.36
CA LEU A 54 -15.42 -9.44 -6.71
C LEU A 54 -15.62 -10.96 -6.75
N GLU A 55 -14.75 -11.71 -6.07
CA GLU A 55 -14.90 -13.17 -5.96
C GLU A 55 -16.21 -13.54 -5.26
N ARG A 56 -16.52 -12.90 -4.13
CA ARG A 56 -17.75 -13.14 -3.39
C ARG A 56 -19.00 -12.86 -4.26
N ASP A 57 -18.95 -11.80 -5.05
CA ASP A 57 -20.06 -11.38 -5.90
C ASP A 57 -20.10 -12.16 -7.22
N GLY A 58 -19.13 -13.05 -7.47
CA GLY A 58 -19.05 -13.82 -8.70
C GLY A 58 -18.76 -12.98 -9.94
N VAL A 59 -18.11 -11.84 -9.79
CA VAL A 59 -17.80 -10.92 -10.88
C VAL A 59 -16.39 -11.18 -11.39
N GLU A 60 -16.28 -11.51 -12.68
CA GLU A 60 -14.99 -11.72 -13.32
C GLU A 60 -14.49 -10.42 -13.94
N VAL A 61 -13.18 -10.20 -13.82
CA VAL A 61 -12.49 -9.05 -14.42
C VAL A 61 -11.22 -9.55 -15.09
N GLN A 62 -10.76 -8.81 -16.10
CA GLN A 62 -9.47 -9.06 -16.73
C GLN A 62 -8.37 -8.40 -15.91
N ASP A 63 -7.14 -8.86 -16.08
CA ASP A 63 -6.00 -8.39 -15.27
C ASP A 63 -5.82 -6.87 -15.28
N ASP A 64 -6.04 -6.23 -16.43
CA ASP A 64 -5.82 -4.80 -16.58
C ASP A 64 -7.05 -3.94 -16.30
N ASP A 65 -8.18 -4.56 -15.93
CA ASP A 65 -9.44 -3.83 -15.73
C ASP A 65 -9.46 -3.00 -14.46
N ILE A 66 -8.63 -3.35 -13.49
CA ILE A 66 -8.58 -2.67 -12.20
C ILE A 66 -7.16 -2.22 -11.93
N SER A 67 -7.00 -0.94 -11.60
CA SER A 67 -5.73 -0.40 -11.16
C SER A 67 -5.95 0.58 -10.04
N ILE A 68 -4.94 0.70 -9.18
CA ILE A 68 -4.99 1.59 -8.03
C ILE A 68 -3.71 2.42 -8.01
N GLU A 69 -3.88 3.74 -8.03
CA GLU A 69 -2.78 4.68 -7.89
C GLU A 69 -2.88 5.33 -6.52
N VAL A 70 -1.77 5.38 -5.80
CA VAL A 70 -1.70 6.00 -4.49
C VAL A 70 -0.61 7.05 -4.51
N ASN A 71 -0.93 8.27 -4.13
CA ASN A 71 0.04 9.34 -4.01
C ASN A 71 0.00 9.94 -2.61
N ALA A 72 1.07 9.77 -1.86
CA ALA A 72 1.22 10.37 -0.55
C ALA A 72 1.76 11.79 -0.67
N ILE A 73 1.17 12.72 0.06
CA ILE A 73 1.53 14.12 0.03
C ILE A 73 2.16 14.49 1.36
N LYS A 74 3.40 14.98 1.27
CA LYS A 74 4.17 15.35 2.44
C LYS A 74 3.70 16.70 3.02
N ALA A 75 3.61 16.76 4.35
CA ALA A 75 3.32 18.01 5.02
C ALA A 75 4.48 19.00 4.83
N SER A 76 4.16 20.29 4.78
CA SER A 76 5.17 21.33 4.62
C SER A 76 5.78 21.79 5.94
N ASP A 77 5.18 21.40 7.07
CA ASP A 77 5.64 21.77 8.41
C ASP A 77 6.31 20.59 9.13
N SER A 78 6.71 20.81 10.38
CA SER A 78 7.30 19.79 11.24
C SER A 78 6.25 19.07 12.08
N PRO A 79 6.47 17.81 12.47
CA PRO A 79 7.57 16.94 12.01
C PRO A 79 7.37 16.47 10.57
N SER A 80 8.43 15.97 9.96
CA SER A 80 8.37 15.40 8.60
C SER A 80 7.41 14.21 8.60
N ARG A 81 6.37 14.30 7.77
CA ARG A 81 5.32 13.27 7.69
C ARG A 81 4.50 13.45 6.42
N PHE A 82 3.79 12.40 6.07
CA PHE A 82 2.74 12.53 5.05
C PHE A 82 1.46 12.98 5.75
N GLU A 83 0.80 13.98 5.19
CA GLU A 83 -0.46 14.49 5.74
C GLU A 83 -1.69 14.02 5.00
N GLN A 84 -1.50 13.44 3.81
CA GLN A 84 -2.61 13.02 2.95
C GLN A 84 -2.17 11.92 2.00
N CYS A 85 -3.07 11.00 1.71
CA CYS A 85 -2.92 10.05 0.61
C CYS A 85 -4.10 10.20 -0.33
N ASN A 86 -3.82 10.42 -1.60
CA ASN A 86 -4.84 10.39 -2.65
C ASN A 86 -4.83 9.02 -3.30
N VAL A 87 -5.98 8.38 -3.35
CA VAL A 87 -6.15 7.05 -3.93
C VAL A 87 -7.10 7.16 -5.11
N ASN A 88 -6.63 6.75 -6.29
CA ASN A 88 -7.44 6.69 -7.49
C ASN A 88 -7.65 5.23 -7.87
N ILE A 89 -8.90 4.79 -7.91
CA ILE A 89 -9.28 3.42 -8.25
C ILE A 89 -9.93 3.44 -9.62
N SER A 90 -9.31 2.74 -10.58
CA SER A 90 -9.89 2.55 -11.92
C SER A 90 -10.64 1.24 -11.96
N LEU A 91 -11.91 1.30 -12.32
CA LEU A 91 -12.80 0.16 -12.40
C LEU A 91 -13.39 0.04 -13.81
N PRO A 92 -13.81 -1.17 -14.23
CA PRO A 92 -14.41 -1.34 -15.56
C PRO A 92 -15.58 -0.41 -15.80
N GLN A 93 -15.67 0.15 -17.01
CA GLN A 93 -16.75 1.09 -17.38
C GLN A 93 -18.14 0.44 -17.33
N HIS A 94 -18.20 -0.88 -17.56
CA HIS A 94 -19.50 -1.58 -17.58
C HIS A 94 -20.08 -1.81 -16.18
N PHE A 95 -19.31 -1.58 -15.12
CA PHE A 95 -19.86 -1.62 -13.76
C PHE A 95 -20.81 -0.44 -13.57
N SER A 96 -21.96 -0.69 -12.93
CA SER A 96 -22.87 0.40 -12.58
C SER A 96 -22.21 1.34 -11.57
N GLN A 97 -22.64 2.58 -11.56
CA GLN A 97 -22.12 3.55 -10.58
C GLN A 97 -22.42 3.10 -9.13
N GLU A 98 -23.58 2.49 -8.93
CA GLU A 98 -23.96 1.93 -7.63
C GLU A 98 -22.98 0.85 -7.18
N TYR A 99 -22.60 -0.07 -8.07
CA TYR A 99 -21.66 -1.14 -7.75
C TYR A 99 -20.26 -0.58 -7.49
N LYS A 100 -19.81 0.38 -8.30
CA LYS A 100 -18.53 1.07 -8.08
C LYS A 100 -18.47 1.72 -6.71
N ASN A 101 -19.51 2.42 -6.31
CA ASN A 101 -19.59 3.07 -5.01
C ASN A 101 -19.55 2.05 -3.87
N LYS A 102 -20.27 0.94 -4.03
CA LYS A 102 -20.26 -0.15 -3.05
C LYS A 102 -18.86 -0.73 -2.86
N LEU A 103 -18.14 -0.96 -3.95
CA LEU A 103 -16.78 -1.48 -3.89
C LEU A 103 -15.85 -0.52 -3.15
N VAL A 104 -15.91 0.76 -3.47
CA VAL A 104 -15.04 1.78 -2.85
C VAL A 104 -15.33 1.92 -1.35
N VAL A 105 -16.58 2.02 -0.98
CA VAL A 105 -16.97 2.14 0.45
C VAL A 105 -16.52 0.92 1.23
N SER A 106 -16.69 -0.27 0.68
CA SER A 106 -16.28 -1.52 1.34
C SER A 106 -14.76 -1.61 1.46
N ALA A 107 -14.04 -1.19 0.43
CA ALA A 107 -12.58 -1.17 0.47
C ALA A 107 -12.07 -0.23 1.56
N GLU A 108 -12.67 0.95 1.69
CA GLU A 108 -12.30 1.91 2.73
C GLU A 108 -12.55 1.35 4.14
N ARG A 109 -13.66 0.66 4.33
CA ARG A 109 -14.02 0.10 5.64
C ARG A 109 -13.16 -1.08 6.04
N ALA A 110 -12.80 -1.93 5.09
CA ALA A 110 -12.12 -3.19 5.35
C ALA A 110 -10.60 -3.13 5.21
N CYS A 111 -10.06 -2.02 4.71
CA CYS A 111 -8.61 -1.89 4.50
C CYS A 111 -7.89 -1.69 5.84
N THR A 112 -7.15 -2.72 6.27
CA THR A 112 -6.39 -2.68 7.54
C THR A 112 -5.40 -1.52 7.56
N ILE A 113 -4.64 -1.33 6.47
CA ILE A 113 -3.66 -0.24 6.39
C ILE A 113 -4.37 1.11 6.46
N GLY A 114 -5.45 1.30 5.71
CA GLY A 114 -6.22 2.54 5.72
C GLY A 114 -6.78 2.86 7.12
N ASN A 115 -7.32 1.87 7.80
CA ASN A 115 -7.83 2.05 9.16
C ASN A 115 -6.72 2.42 10.13
N THR A 116 -5.56 1.78 9.99
CA THR A 116 -4.37 2.08 10.81
C THR A 116 -3.91 3.53 10.59
N LEU A 117 -3.85 3.97 9.34
CA LEU A 117 -3.41 5.33 9.03
C LEU A 117 -4.37 6.39 9.58
N ARG A 118 -5.68 6.13 9.52
CA ARG A 118 -6.67 7.08 10.04
C ARG A 118 -6.64 7.21 11.55
N ARG A 119 -6.33 6.11 12.25
CA ARG A 119 -6.33 6.08 13.72
C ARG A 119 -4.96 6.31 14.33
N GLY A 120 -3.90 6.07 13.55
CA GLY A 120 -2.55 6.04 14.07
C GLY A 120 -2.28 4.77 14.85
N LEU A 121 -1.02 4.58 15.23
CA LEU A 121 -0.61 3.43 16.02
C LEU A 121 0.57 3.84 16.90
N GLN A 122 0.80 3.03 17.94
CA GLN A 122 1.93 3.23 18.82
C GLN A 122 3.15 2.53 18.21
N ILE A 123 4.29 3.23 18.20
CA ILE A 123 5.56 2.69 17.70
C ILE A 123 6.49 2.55 18.90
N GLN A 124 6.97 1.33 19.13
CA GLN A 124 7.93 1.02 20.21
C GLN A 124 9.22 0.58 19.57
N THR A 125 10.33 1.16 20.02
CA THR A 125 11.64 0.90 19.44
C THR A 125 12.60 0.43 20.54
N GLU A 126 13.29 -0.67 20.27
CA GLU A 126 14.28 -1.25 21.19
C GLU A 126 15.59 -1.46 20.46
N ILE A 127 16.69 -1.38 21.22
CA ILE A 127 18.01 -1.73 20.72
C ILE A 127 18.27 -3.20 21.07
N VAL A 128 18.63 -3.97 20.06
CA VAL A 128 19.01 -5.38 20.24
C VAL A 128 20.47 -5.53 19.86
N GLU A 129 21.26 -6.11 20.75
CA GLU A 129 22.68 -6.37 20.49
C GLU A 129 22.83 -7.52 19.50
N LYS A 130 23.82 -7.39 18.64
CA LYS A 130 24.14 -8.43 17.66
C LYS A 130 25.17 -9.43 18.19
#